data_a1ae26436632ae9762490d44d9cc5462
#
_entry.id   a1ae26436632ae9762490d44d9cc5462
#
_cell.length_a   1.000
_cell.length_b   1.000
_cell.length_c   1.000
_cell.angle_alpha   90.00
_cell.angle_beta   90.00
_cell.angle_gamma   90.00
#
_symmetry.space_group_name_H-M   'P 1'
#
loop_
_entity.id
_entity.type
_entity.pdbx_description
1 polymer ?
#
loop_
_entity_poly.entity_id
_entity_poly.type
_entity_poly.pdbx_seq_one_letter_code
_entity_poly.pdbx_strand_id
1 'polypeptide(L)'
;MRSRVILIALILGLSTLPASQAGEPEDLDEVGFVFGGVHIESSMSGNSTSNLSDLPAIVEDYTATWCTNCVKVEHALDDVEETNNMQQYHFHRFIGENEDPLGSQEGDERWIDRYEQRLPPTVVFNGTLRQIGSVPSGDSLQGDYDTNLQNALSLGQGTSTLGWVAATNNSSAIATWNLVFDTSLIPEDATIKSSIWVVEHLAHFPDGGNQEEYYHESVRGIIELGDSMSGSMEVTLPTAYDGDDLEVHLIHE
;
A
#
# COMPACT_ATOMS: atom_id res chain seq x y z
N MET A 1 -6.19 76.10 15.21
CA MET A 1 -6.73 74.82 14.78
C MET A 1 -5.62 74.00 14.11
N ARG A 2 -5.11 72.93 14.77
CA ARG A 2 -4.04 72.10 14.24
C ARG A 2 -4.69 70.82 13.64
N SER A 3 -4.63 70.72 12.31
CA SER A 3 -5.13 69.53 11.59
C SER A 3 -4.17 68.37 11.78
N ARG A 4 -4.63 67.29 12.37
CA ARG A 4 -3.87 66.05 12.49
C ARG A 4 -4.15 65.20 11.23
N VAL A 5 -3.15 65.00 10.41
CA VAL A 5 -3.17 64.05 9.28
C VAL A 5 -2.91 62.66 9.88
N ILE A 6 -3.90 61.76 9.82
CA ILE A 6 -3.76 60.35 10.18
C ILE A 6 -3.24 59.62 8.94
N LEU A 7 -1.99 59.17 9.00
CA LEU A 7 -1.39 58.31 7.97
C LEU A 7 -1.84 56.87 8.23
N ILE A 8 -2.77 56.36 7.42
CA ILE A 8 -3.15 54.94 7.44
C ILE A 8 -2.11 54.18 6.61
N ALA A 9 -1.22 53.48 7.30
CA ALA A 9 -0.32 52.52 6.65
C ALA A 9 -1.10 51.27 6.28
N LEU A 10 -1.34 51.07 4.97
CA LEU A 10 -1.91 49.85 4.42
C LEU A 10 -0.82 48.78 4.44
N ILE A 11 -0.86 47.88 5.44
CA ILE A 11 -0.02 46.69 5.45
C ILE A 11 -0.65 45.71 4.48
N LEU A 12 -0.12 45.62 3.26
CA LEU A 12 -0.31 44.51 2.34
C LEU A 12 0.40 43.30 2.95
N GLY A 13 -0.37 42.46 3.65
CA GLY A 13 0.09 41.15 4.00
C GLY A 13 0.25 40.31 2.73
N LEU A 14 1.50 40.14 2.26
CA LEU A 14 1.80 39.05 1.34
C LEU A 14 1.53 37.75 2.12
N SER A 15 0.38 37.15 1.89
CA SER A 15 0.19 35.74 2.18
C SER A 15 1.09 34.97 1.21
N THR A 16 2.29 34.63 1.65
CA THR A 16 3.05 33.56 1.02
C THR A 16 2.23 32.30 1.20
N LEU A 17 1.56 31.88 0.12
CA LEU A 17 1.06 30.50 0.06
C LEU A 17 2.27 29.61 0.38
N PRO A 18 2.14 28.63 1.30
CA PRO A 18 3.21 27.69 1.51
C PRO A 18 3.54 27.10 0.13
N ALA A 19 4.80 27.22 -0.30
CA ALA A 19 5.28 26.41 -1.40
C ALA A 19 4.90 24.97 -1.07
N SER A 20 4.37 24.24 -2.05
CA SER A 20 4.10 22.81 -1.89
C SER A 20 5.38 22.20 -1.31
N GLN A 21 5.32 21.78 -0.05
CA GLN A 21 6.45 21.17 0.60
C GLN A 21 6.76 19.90 -0.19
N ALA A 22 8.03 19.70 -0.53
CA ALA A 22 8.48 18.42 -1.02
C ALA A 22 8.02 17.35 -0.03
N GLY A 23 7.58 16.21 -0.54
CA GLY A 23 7.15 15.09 0.29
C GLY A 23 8.36 14.44 0.96
N GLU A 24 8.88 15.07 2.03
CA GLU A 24 9.92 14.45 2.86
C GLU A 24 9.40 13.14 3.43
N PRO A 25 10.18 12.05 3.39
CA PRO A 25 9.81 10.80 4.02
C PRO A 25 9.61 10.97 5.54
N GLU A 26 8.60 10.32 6.09
CA GLU A 26 8.26 10.36 7.50
C GLU A 26 8.35 8.95 8.08
N ASP A 27 9.12 8.79 9.16
CA ASP A 27 9.20 7.54 9.90
C ASP A 27 7.90 7.27 10.67
N LEU A 28 7.42 6.02 10.58
CA LEU A 28 6.22 5.53 11.23
C LEU A 28 6.57 4.46 12.28
N ASP A 29 7.58 4.72 13.10
CA ASP A 29 8.16 3.75 14.05
C ASP A 29 7.15 3.06 14.98
N GLU A 30 6.04 3.73 15.31
CA GLU A 30 5.01 3.20 16.21
C GLU A 30 3.97 2.32 15.53
N VAL A 31 3.95 2.27 14.18
CA VAL A 31 2.92 1.56 13.41
C VAL A 31 3.28 0.09 13.19
N GLY A 32 4.55 -0.23 13.17
CA GLY A 32 5.09 -1.57 12.95
C GLY A 32 5.36 -1.90 11.49
N PHE A 33 6.05 -3.02 11.26
CA PHE A 33 6.48 -3.45 9.93
C PHE A 33 5.38 -4.18 9.15
N VAL A 34 5.46 -4.10 7.81
CA VAL A 34 4.69 -4.92 6.88
C VAL A 34 5.67 -5.72 6.04
N PHE A 35 5.49 -7.03 5.96
CA PHE A 35 6.34 -7.93 5.18
C PHE A 35 5.52 -9.11 4.66
N GLY A 36 6.02 -9.84 3.67
CA GLY A 36 5.31 -10.97 3.07
C GLY A 36 5.40 -10.97 1.55
N GLY A 37 4.25 -11.09 0.87
CA GLY A 37 4.18 -11.08 -0.59
C GLY A 37 4.31 -12.46 -1.23
N VAL A 38 4.25 -13.54 -0.45
CA VAL A 38 4.08 -14.89 -1.00
C VAL A 38 2.68 -15.01 -1.58
N HIS A 39 2.54 -15.33 -2.89
CA HIS A 39 1.27 -15.24 -3.59
C HIS A 39 0.95 -16.46 -4.46
N ILE A 40 -0.30 -16.57 -4.84
CA ILE A 40 -0.88 -17.60 -5.71
C ILE A 40 -2.04 -16.98 -6.49
N GLU A 41 -2.21 -17.33 -7.78
CA GLU A 41 -3.43 -17.02 -8.52
C GLU A 41 -4.66 -17.59 -7.81
N SER A 42 -5.70 -16.80 -7.59
CA SER A 42 -6.85 -17.17 -6.76
C SER A 42 -7.64 -18.37 -7.32
N SER A 43 -7.60 -18.59 -8.62
CA SER A 43 -8.25 -19.70 -9.34
C SER A 43 -7.47 -21.02 -9.25
N MET A 44 -6.20 -20.98 -8.86
CA MET A 44 -5.32 -22.14 -8.78
C MET A 44 -5.31 -22.72 -7.36
N SER A 45 -5.04 -24.01 -7.24
CA SER A 45 -4.76 -24.64 -5.96
C SER A 45 -3.30 -25.06 -5.88
N GLY A 46 -2.64 -24.77 -4.75
CA GLY A 46 -1.22 -25.05 -4.59
C GLY A 46 -0.64 -24.52 -3.29
N ASN A 47 0.69 -24.54 -3.24
CA ASN A 47 1.44 -23.90 -2.15
C ASN A 47 2.53 -23.02 -2.74
N SER A 48 2.74 -21.87 -2.13
CA SER A 48 3.86 -20.96 -2.40
C SER A 48 4.63 -20.74 -1.11
N THR A 49 5.96 -20.76 -1.19
CA THR A 49 6.84 -20.59 -0.03
C THR A 49 8.05 -19.74 -0.42
N SER A 50 8.42 -18.80 0.43
CA SER A 50 9.65 -18.03 0.31
C SER A 50 10.44 -18.07 1.62
N ASN A 51 11.77 -18.00 1.52
CA ASN A 51 12.58 -17.66 2.69
C ASN A 51 12.34 -16.19 3.05
N LEU A 52 12.44 -15.86 4.33
CA LEU A 52 12.25 -14.48 4.79
C LEU A 52 13.27 -13.50 4.18
N SER A 53 14.49 -13.99 3.89
CA SER A 53 15.54 -13.19 3.22
C SER A 53 15.25 -12.87 1.75
N ASP A 54 14.34 -13.60 1.14
CA ASP A 54 14.04 -13.52 -0.30
C ASP A 54 12.70 -12.80 -0.55
N LEU A 55 11.99 -12.43 0.53
CA LEU A 55 10.74 -11.69 0.44
C LEU A 55 10.97 -10.30 -0.18
N PRO A 56 10.05 -9.83 -1.02
CA PRO A 56 10.09 -8.49 -1.55
C PRO A 56 9.85 -7.44 -0.48
N ALA A 57 10.30 -6.22 -0.71
CA ALA A 57 9.81 -5.06 0.02
C ALA A 57 8.33 -4.84 -0.33
N ILE A 58 7.52 -4.51 0.66
CA ILE A 58 6.10 -4.20 0.47
C ILE A 58 5.93 -2.70 0.31
N VAL A 59 5.30 -2.31 -0.80
CA VAL A 59 5.01 -0.90 -1.09
C VAL A 59 3.50 -0.71 -1.22
N GLU A 60 2.93 0.05 -0.32
CA GLU A 60 1.52 0.41 -0.31
C GLU A 60 1.38 1.80 -0.96
N ASP A 61 0.78 1.86 -2.15
CA ASP A 61 0.44 3.12 -2.82
C ASP A 61 -1.05 3.43 -2.64
N TYR A 62 -1.32 4.52 -1.98
CA TYR A 62 -2.68 5.03 -1.75
C TYR A 62 -3.05 6.05 -2.81
N THR A 63 -3.91 5.64 -3.72
CA THR A 63 -4.21 6.30 -4.99
C THR A 63 -5.71 6.52 -5.23
N ALA A 64 -6.07 7.04 -6.39
CA ALA A 64 -7.43 7.10 -6.90
C ALA A 64 -7.44 7.30 -8.42
N THR A 65 -8.43 6.73 -9.11
CA THR A 65 -8.57 6.82 -10.57
C THR A 65 -8.77 8.25 -11.12
N TRP A 66 -9.11 9.21 -10.29
CA TRP A 66 -9.22 10.64 -10.63
C TRP A 66 -7.97 11.46 -10.25
N CYS A 67 -6.98 10.86 -9.61
CA CYS A 67 -5.81 11.54 -9.06
C CYS A 67 -4.70 11.71 -10.09
N THR A 68 -4.63 12.84 -10.76
CA THR A 68 -3.60 13.12 -11.80
C THR A 68 -2.16 13.16 -11.26
N ASN A 69 -1.96 13.45 -9.98
CA ASN A 69 -0.63 13.40 -9.37
C ASN A 69 -0.19 11.99 -9.02
N CYS A 70 -1.13 11.06 -8.83
CA CYS A 70 -0.85 9.66 -8.53
C CYS A 70 -0.14 8.98 -9.71
N VAL A 71 -0.52 9.28 -10.94
CA VAL A 71 0.13 8.75 -12.16
C VAL A 71 1.65 8.90 -12.14
N LYS A 72 2.16 10.03 -11.63
CA LYS A 72 3.62 10.25 -11.52
C LYS A 72 4.27 9.38 -10.46
N VAL A 73 3.53 9.06 -9.42
CA VAL A 73 3.96 8.20 -8.32
C VAL A 73 4.00 6.76 -8.81
N GLU A 74 2.92 6.30 -9.42
CA GLU A 74 2.78 4.96 -10.00
C GLU A 74 3.90 4.69 -11.03
N HIS A 75 4.14 5.58 -11.99
CA HIS A 75 5.25 5.44 -12.95
C HIS A 75 6.63 5.42 -12.26
N ALA A 76 6.83 6.20 -11.19
CA ALA A 76 8.10 6.15 -10.47
C ALA A 76 8.28 4.85 -9.67
N LEU A 77 7.20 4.26 -9.18
CA LEU A 77 7.20 2.96 -8.53
C LEU A 77 7.50 1.84 -9.55
N ASP A 78 6.90 1.90 -10.74
CA ASP A 78 7.19 0.96 -11.83
C ASP A 78 8.68 0.96 -12.21
N ASP A 79 9.25 2.17 -12.39
CA ASP A 79 10.70 2.32 -12.69
C ASP A 79 11.59 1.73 -11.58
N VAL A 80 11.17 1.83 -10.31
CA VAL A 80 11.92 1.30 -9.16
C VAL A 80 11.78 -0.22 -9.06
N GLU A 81 10.60 -0.78 -9.35
CA GLU A 81 10.35 -2.22 -9.34
C GLU A 81 11.20 -2.97 -10.38
N GLU A 82 11.47 -2.37 -11.54
CA GLU A 82 12.35 -2.97 -12.56
C GLU A 82 13.76 -3.32 -12.02
N THR A 83 14.21 -2.64 -10.97
CA THR A 83 15.58 -2.76 -10.45
C THR A 83 15.67 -3.25 -9.00
N ASN A 84 14.56 -3.38 -8.30
CA ASN A 84 14.48 -3.77 -6.89
C ASN A 84 13.55 -4.98 -6.70
N ASN A 85 13.80 -5.77 -5.65
CA ASN A 85 12.90 -6.82 -5.23
C ASN A 85 11.80 -6.22 -4.35
N MET A 86 10.75 -5.74 -4.97
CA MET A 86 9.57 -5.16 -4.28
C MET A 86 8.28 -5.67 -4.90
N GLN A 87 7.18 -5.48 -4.21
CA GLN A 87 5.82 -5.65 -4.70
C GLN A 87 5.01 -4.41 -4.38
N GLN A 88 4.30 -3.91 -5.37
CA GLN A 88 3.38 -2.79 -5.26
C GLN A 88 1.99 -3.29 -4.92
N TYR A 89 1.23 -2.48 -4.16
CA TYR A 89 -0.16 -2.70 -3.83
C TYR A 89 -0.89 -1.37 -3.88
N HIS A 90 -1.80 -1.21 -4.84
CA HIS A 90 -2.52 0.03 -5.06
C HIS A 90 -3.85 0.02 -4.30
N PHE A 91 -3.94 0.86 -3.28
CA PHE A 91 -5.12 1.04 -2.45
C PHE A 91 -5.93 2.22 -2.95
N HIS A 92 -7.00 1.93 -3.66
CA HIS A 92 -7.91 2.92 -4.20
C HIS A 92 -8.91 3.42 -3.16
N ARG A 93 -9.41 4.64 -3.35
CA ARG A 93 -10.42 5.26 -2.47
C ARG A 93 -11.74 4.50 -2.56
N PHE A 94 -12.44 4.38 -1.43
CA PHE A 94 -13.73 3.70 -1.34
C PHE A 94 -14.75 4.46 -0.46
N ILE A 95 -14.44 4.79 0.79
CA ILE A 95 -15.38 5.38 1.74
C ILE A 95 -15.76 6.80 1.32
N GLY A 96 -17.05 6.99 0.95
CA GLY A 96 -17.55 8.26 0.45
C GLY A 96 -17.06 8.62 -0.94
N GLU A 97 -16.56 7.62 -1.68
CA GLU A 97 -16.11 7.72 -3.05
C GLU A 97 -17.22 7.30 -4.02
N ASN A 98 -17.30 7.94 -5.19
CA ASN A 98 -18.27 7.63 -6.23
C ASN A 98 -17.65 7.58 -7.64
N GLU A 99 -16.40 7.98 -7.79
CA GLU A 99 -15.71 8.11 -9.07
C GLU A 99 -14.64 7.03 -9.27
N ASP A 100 -14.22 6.38 -8.16
CA ASP A 100 -13.22 5.31 -8.17
C ASP A 100 -13.86 3.95 -7.86
N PRO A 101 -14.02 3.06 -8.86
CA PRO A 101 -14.66 1.77 -8.63
C PRO A 101 -13.69 0.67 -8.16
N LEU A 102 -12.38 0.97 -8.10
CA LEU A 102 -11.35 -0.02 -7.83
C LEU A 102 -11.07 -0.21 -6.34
N GLY A 103 -11.52 0.71 -5.49
CA GLY A 103 -11.31 0.65 -4.05
C GLY A 103 -12.05 -0.48 -3.33
N SER A 104 -11.57 -0.77 -2.13
CA SER A 104 -12.23 -1.66 -1.17
C SER A 104 -12.41 -0.96 0.18
N GLN A 105 -13.42 -1.39 0.93
CA GLN A 105 -13.67 -0.83 2.26
C GLN A 105 -12.47 -1.08 3.18
N GLU A 106 -11.97 -2.30 3.19
CA GLU A 106 -10.85 -2.73 4.04
C GLU A 106 -9.56 -1.97 3.71
N GLY A 107 -9.31 -1.70 2.42
CA GLY A 107 -8.15 -0.92 1.98
C GLY A 107 -8.21 0.54 2.41
N ASP A 108 -9.37 1.18 2.27
CA ASP A 108 -9.57 2.57 2.69
C ASP A 108 -9.60 2.70 4.23
N GLU A 109 -10.17 1.72 4.96
CA GLU A 109 -10.10 1.63 6.42
C GLU A 109 -8.64 1.47 6.89
N ARG A 110 -7.85 0.59 6.25
CA ARG A 110 -6.42 0.44 6.55
C ARG A 110 -5.67 1.77 6.45
N TRP A 111 -5.93 2.54 5.41
CA TRP A 111 -5.31 3.85 5.22
C TRP A 111 -5.62 4.82 6.37
N ILE A 112 -6.89 4.85 6.82
CA ILE A 112 -7.32 5.69 7.93
C ILE A 112 -6.76 5.18 9.26
N ASP A 113 -6.95 3.89 9.56
CA ASP A 113 -6.72 3.33 10.89
C ASP A 113 -5.24 3.12 11.19
N ARG A 114 -4.47 2.74 10.13
CA ARG A 114 -3.03 2.48 10.30
C ARG A 114 -2.17 3.72 10.08
N TYR A 115 -2.53 4.56 9.11
CA TYR A 115 -1.67 5.66 8.69
C TYR A 115 -2.25 7.05 8.95
N GLU A 116 -3.45 7.14 9.52
CA GLU A 116 -4.12 8.40 9.90
C GLU A 116 -4.25 9.42 8.76
N GLN A 117 -4.23 8.95 7.51
CA GLN A 117 -4.20 9.78 6.31
C GLN A 117 -5.20 9.29 5.27
N ARG A 118 -5.67 10.22 4.43
CA ARG A 118 -6.50 9.92 3.25
C ARG A 118 -6.20 10.87 2.08
N LEU A 119 -4.94 11.25 1.88
CA LEU A 119 -4.51 12.17 0.84
C LEU A 119 -3.73 11.42 -0.25
N PRO A 120 -4.34 11.10 -1.41
CA PRO A 120 -3.59 10.54 -2.54
C PRO A 120 -2.75 11.63 -3.25
N PRO A 121 -1.57 11.29 -3.78
CA PRO A 121 -0.86 10.03 -3.56
C PRO A 121 -0.15 9.99 -2.20
N THR A 122 -0.11 8.81 -1.60
CA THR A 122 0.68 8.50 -0.41
C THR A 122 1.31 7.13 -0.57
N VAL A 123 2.63 7.03 -0.46
CA VAL A 123 3.36 5.77 -0.55
C VAL A 123 3.92 5.39 0.81
N VAL A 124 3.74 4.12 1.20
CA VAL A 124 4.29 3.57 2.45
C VAL A 124 5.18 2.38 2.11
N PHE A 125 6.41 2.40 2.60
CA PHE A 125 7.43 1.37 2.38
C PHE A 125 7.54 0.48 3.63
N ASN A 126 7.34 -0.82 3.47
CA ASN A 126 7.40 -1.83 4.55
C ASN A 126 6.61 -1.45 5.82
N GLY A 127 5.56 -0.63 5.68
CA GLY A 127 4.73 -0.17 6.78
C GLY A 127 5.36 0.89 7.69
N THR A 128 6.62 1.27 7.48
CA THR A 128 7.40 2.09 8.44
C THR A 128 7.82 3.46 7.92
N LEU A 129 7.85 3.66 6.62
CA LEU A 129 8.28 4.92 6.04
C LEU A 129 7.24 5.43 5.06
N ARG A 130 6.72 6.63 5.28
CA ARG A 130 5.67 7.24 4.47
C ARG A 130 6.17 8.44 3.70
N GLN A 131 5.80 8.55 2.43
CA GLN A 131 5.99 9.75 1.62
C GLN A 131 4.68 10.21 1.01
N ILE A 132 4.29 11.48 1.26
CA ILE A 132 3.02 12.06 0.80
C ILE A 132 3.28 12.99 -0.37
N GLY A 133 2.46 12.88 -1.42
CA GLY A 133 2.50 13.76 -2.60
C GLY A 133 3.43 13.25 -3.69
N SER A 134 3.43 13.99 -4.81
CA SER A 134 4.16 13.65 -6.04
C SER A 134 5.34 14.60 -6.32
N VAL A 135 5.79 15.34 -5.32
CA VAL A 135 6.95 16.22 -5.43
C VAL A 135 8.14 15.50 -4.76
N PRO A 136 9.24 15.26 -5.46
CA PRO A 136 10.40 14.61 -4.86
C PRO A 136 11.02 15.48 -3.76
N SER A 137 11.58 14.83 -2.74
CA SER A 137 12.43 15.47 -1.73
C SER A 137 13.87 15.64 -2.23
N GLY A 138 14.34 14.69 -3.04
CA GLY A 138 15.62 14.73 -3.74
C GLY A 138 15.52 15.17 -5.20
N ASP A 139 16.32 14.54 -6.06
CA ASP A 139 16.37 14.86 -7.49
C ASP A 139 15.17 14.31 -8.29
N SER A 140 14.61 13.16 -7.86
CA SER A 140 13.47 12.51 -8.50
C SER A 140 12.69 11.63 -7.52
N LEU A 141 11.40 11.35 -7.80
CA LEU A 141 10.61 10.38 -7.04
C LEU A 141 11.23 8.98 -7.07
N GLN A 142 11.71 8.54 -8.22
CA GLN A 142 12.41 7.27 -8.37
C GLN A 142 13.62 7.18 -7.41
N GLY A 143 14.44 8.24 -7.35
CA GLY A 143 15.60 8.28 -6.45
C GLY A 143 15.22 8.29 -4.96
N ASP A 144 14.13 8.97 -4.61
CA ASP A 144 13.59 8.96 -3.25
C ASP A 144 13.10 7.56 -2.88
N TYR A 145 12.31 6.91 -3.75
CA TYR A 145 11.74 5.58 -3.52
C TYR A 145 12.81 4.49 -3.48
N ASP A 146 13.81 4.56 -4.35
CA ASP A 146 14.97 3.67 -4.31
C ASP A 146 15.72 3.78 -2.96
N THR A 147 15.84 5.00 -2.43
CA THR A 147 16.42 5.24 -1.11
C THR A 147 15.53 4.71 0.02
N ASN A 148 14.22 4.92 -0.06
CA ASN A 148 13.27 4.50 0.95
C ASN A 148 13.17 2.97 1.08
N LEU A 149 13.37 2.23 -0.02
CA LEU A 149 13.41 0.77 -0.04
C LEU A 149 14.62 0.17 0.70
N GLN A 150 15.69 0.92 0.91
CA GLN A 150 16.87 0.43 1.61
C GLN A 150 16.62 0.18 3.12
N ASN A 151 15.52 0.64 3.68
CA ASN A 151 15.06 0.32 5.04
C ASN A 151 14.46 -1.09 5.11
N ALA A 152 15.29 -2.10 4.81
CA ALA A 152 14.85 -3.48 4.84
C ALA A 152 14.78 -4.03 6.27
N LEU A 153 13.67 -4.70 6.59
CA LEU A 153 13.54 -5.47 7.83
C LEU A 153 14.39 -6.73 7.75
N SER A 154 15.26 -6.95 8.75
CA SER A 154 16.01 -8.21 8.87
C SER A 154 15.27 -9.18 9.77
N LEU A 155 14.48 -10.07 9.17
CA LEU A 155 13.72 -11.11 9.88
C LEU A 155 14.55 -12.37 10.22
N GLY A 156 15.84 -12.37 9.86
CA GLY A 156 16.72 -13.53 10.08
C GLY A 156 16.37 -14.72 9.21
N GLN A 157 16.57 -15.92 9.76
CA GLN A 157 16.26 -17.18 9.06
C GLN A 157 14.80 -17.57 9.30
N GLY A 158 14.12 -18.05 8.27
CA GLY A 158 12.75 -18.53 8.37
C GLY A 158 12.06 -18.60 7.02
N THR A 159 10.77 -18.91 7.04
CA THR A 159 9.96 -19.05 5.83
C THR A 159 8.56 -18.52 6.05
N SER A 160 7.98 -17.94 5.01
CA SER A 160 6.55 -17.66 4.88
C SER A 160 5.94 -18.60 3.84
N THR A 161 4.84 -19.25 4.18
CA THR A 161 4.17 -20.24 3.31
C THR A 161 2.68 -19.94 3.24
N LEU A 162 2.15 -19.87 2.02
CA LEU A 162 0.74 -19.83 1.70
C LEU A 162 0.33 -21.13 1.01
N GLY A 163 -0.64 -21.84 1.57
CA GLY A 163 -1.35 -22.93 0.89
C GLY A 163 -2.75 -22.46 0.51
N TRP A 164 -3.20 -22.82 -0.66
CA TRP A 164 -4.46 -22.37 -1.23
C TRP A 164 -5.20 -23.50 -1.92
N VAL A 165 -6.48 -23.68 -1.58
CA VAL A 165 -7.36 -24.64 -2.25
C VAL A 165 -8.59 -23.90 -2.71
N ALA A 166 -8.59 -23.53 -3.99
CA ALA A 166 -9.70 -22.82 -4.62
C ALA A 166 -10.96 -23.69 -4.70
N ALA A 167 -12.12 -23.11 -4.39
CA ALA A 167 -13.39 -23.77 -4.66
C ALA A 167 -13.72 -23.71 -6.16
N THR A 168 -14.57 -24.64 -6.61
CA THR A 168 -14.94 -24.75 -8.04
C THR A 168 -15.69 -23.54 -8.59
N ASN A 169 -16.23 -22.70 -7.74
CA ASN A 169 -16.94 -21.47 -8.11
C ASN A 169 -16.06 -20.22 -8.08
N ASN A 170 -14.78 -20.35 -7.75
CA ASN A 170 -13.78 -19.28 -7.62
C ASN A 170 -14.18 -18.11 -6.67
N SER A 171 -15.24 -18.29 -5.85
CA SER A 171 -15.70 -17.25 -4.91
C SER A 171 -15.27 -17.50 -3.48
N SER A 172 -14.69 -18.67 -3.19
CA SER A 172 -14.14 -19.02 -1.89
C SER A 172 -12.98 -20.00 -2.02
N ALA A 173 -12.22 -20.14 -0.96
CA ALA A 173 -11.09 -21.06 -0.89
C ALA A 173 -10.81 -21.46 0.55
N ILE A 174 -9.97 -22.48 0.73
CA ILE A 174 -9.33 -22.76 2.01
C ILE A 174 -7.91 -22.20 1.93
N ALA A 175 -7.64 -21.19 2.73
CA ALA A 175 -6.30 -20.66 2.95
C ALA A 175 -5.64 -21.40 4.10
N THR A 176 -4.37 -21.75 3.94
CA THR A 176 -3.48 -22.22 5.02
C THR A 176 -2.24 -21.35 5.02
N TRP A 177 -1.77 -20.96 6.19
CA TRP A 177 -0.55 -20.17 6.30
C TRP A 177 0.38 -20.72 7.37
N ASN A 178 1.67 -20.48 7.17
CA ASN A 178 2.68 -20.83 8.16
C ASN A 178 3.88 -19.88 8.05
N LEU A 179 4.10 -19.13 9.12
CA LEU A 179 5.25 -18.25 9.28
C LEU A 179 6.21 -18.87 10.29
N VAL A 180 7.43 -19.12 9.88
CA VAL A 180 8.51 -19.63 10.73
C VAL A 180 9.64 -18.62 10.76
N PHE A 181 10.03 -18.15 11.94
CA PHE A 181 11.16 -17.25 12.14
C PHE A 181 11.67 -17.32 13.58
N ASP A 182 12.83 -16.69 13.83
CA ASP A 182 13.39 -16.59 15.16
C ASP A 182 12.69 -15.47 15.96
N THR A 183 11.80 -15.86 16.86
CA THR A 183 11.01 -14.91 17.67
C THR A 183 11.86 -14.05 18.61
N SER A 184 13.14 -14.39 18.82
CA SER A 184 14.05 -13.54 19.61
C SER A 184 14.45 -12.23 18.93
N LEU A 185 14.12 -12.09 17.64
CA LEU A 185 14.40 -10.91 16.84
C LEU A 185 13.33 -9.82 16.96
N ILE A 186 12.17 -10.13 17.55
CA ILE A 186 11.09 -9.18 17.76
C ILE A 186 10.97 -8.79 19.23
N PRO A 187 10.49 -7.57 19.54
CA PRO A 187 10.20 -7.15 20.93
C PRO A 187 9.22 -8.10 21.63
N GLU A 188 9.38 -8.29 22.95
CA GLU A 188 8.53 -9.20 23.76
C GLU A 188 7.03 -8.85 23.70
N ASP A 189 6.70 -7.59 23.48
CA ASP A 189 5.35 -7.05 23.43
C ASP A 189 4.80 -6.91 21.99
N ALA A 190 5.60 -7.21 20.97
CA ALA A 190 5.14 -7.20 19.59
C ALA A 190 4.21 -8.39 19.30
N THR A 191 3.20 -8.13 18.51
CA THR A 191 2.29 -9.14 17.97
C THR A 191 2.47 -9.22 16.46
N ILE A 192 2.37 -10.41 15.91
CA ILE A 192 2.33 -10.60 14.46
C ILE A 192 0.91 -10.93 14.07
N LYS A 193 0.40 -10.20 13.10
CA LYS A 193 -0.88 -10.50 12.45
C LYS A 193 -0.62 -10.95 11.03
N SER A 194 -1.46 -11.83 10.54
CA SER A 194 -1.42 -12.28 9.15
C SER A 194 -2.73 -11.95 8.47
N SER A 195 -2.65 -11.60 7.19
CA SER A 195 -3.80 -11.32 6.32
C SER A 195 -3.55 -11.84 4.92
N ILE A 196 -4.63 -12.04 4.17
CA ILE A 196 -4.59 -12.21 2.72
C ILE A 196 -5.02 -10.88 2.10
N TRP A 197 -4.16 -10.32 1.25
CA TRP A 197 -4.56 -9.24 0.35
C TRP A 197 -4.97 -9.86 -0.98
N VAL A 198 -6.16 -9.53 -1.41
CA VAL A 198 -6.67 -9.97 -2.71
C VAL A 198 -6.42 -8.85 -3.70
N VAL A 199 -5.61 -9.14 -4.69
CA VAL A 199 -5.09 -8.17 -5.66
C VAL A 199 -5.62 -8.51 -7.05
N GLU A 200 -6.14 -7.54 -7.75
CA GLU A 200 -6.46 -7.62 -9.19
C GLU A 200 -5.25 -7.11 -9.96
N HIS A 201 -4.65 -8.00 -10.75
CA HIS A 201 -3.39 -7.71 -11.43
C HIS A 201 -3.53 -6.57 -12.44
N LEU A 202 -4.63 -6.52 -13.18
CA LEU A 202 -4.88 -5.48 -14.18
C LEU A 202 -6.38 -5.19 -14.33
N ALA A 203 -6.81 -4.00 -13.90
CA ALA A 203 -8.18 -3.52 -14.11
C ALA A 203 -8.22 -2.51 -15.28
N HIS A 204 -9.20 -2.65 -16.19
CA HIS A 204 -9.43 -1.71 -17.27
C HIS A 204 -10.61 -0.79 -16.96
N PHE A 205 -10.34 0.44 -16.58
CA PHE A 205 -11.32 1.48 -16.28
C PHE A 205 -11.03 2.77 -17.08
N PRO A 206 -11.57 2.90 -18.33
CA PRO A 206 -11.26 4.02 -19.22
C PRO A 206 -11.90 5.34 -18.83
N ASP A 207 -12.82 5.35 -17.87
CA ASP A 207 -13.51 6.56 -17.39
C ASP A 207 -12.76 7.24 -16.22
N GLY A 208 -11.52 6.86 -15.93
CA GLY A 208 -10.66 7.45 -14.93
C GLY A 208 -10.38 8.94 -15.21
N GLY A 209 -10.50 9.78 -14.16
CA GLY A 209 -10.28 11.23 -14.28
C GLY A 209 -8.80 11.63 -14.43
N ASN A 210 -7.86 10.71 -14.18
CA ASN A 210 -6.42 10.91 -14.27
C ASN A 210 -5.83 10.67 -15.66
N GLN A 211 -6.66 10.23 -16.64
CA GLN A 211 -6.32 9.91 -18.03
C GLN A 211 -5.60 8.57 -18.22
N GLU A 212 -5.51 7.74 -17.17
CA GLU A 212 -5.14 6.34 -17.31
C GLU A 212 -6.37 5.49 -17.58
N GLU A 213 -6.16 4.36 -18.28
CA GLU A 213 -7.20 3.39 -18.61
C GLU A 213 -6.94 2.04 -17.92
N TYR A 214 -5.70 1.76 -17.53
CA TYR A 214 -5.27 0.51 -16.93
C TYR A 214 -4.66 0.77 -15.55
N TYR A 215 -5.11 -0.01 -14.58
CA TYR A 215 -4.70 0.10 -13.18
C TYR A 215 -4.17 -1.25 -12.71
N HIS A 216 -2.91 -1.27 -12.31
CA HIS A 216 -2.20 -2.48 -11.91
C HIS A 216 -2.34 -2.72 -10.39
N GLU A 217 -2.19 -3.98 -9.99
CA GLU A 217 -2.04 -4.42 -8.59
C GLU A 217 -3.05 -3.79 -7.62
N SER A 218 -4.31 -3.64 -8.07
CA SER A 218 -5.39 -3.02 -7.28
C SER A 218 -5.84 -3.93 -6.14
N VAL A 219 -5.77 -3.48 -4.89
CA VAL A 219 -6.21 -4.25 -3.71
C VAL A 219 -7.73 -4.25 -3.62
N ARG A 220 -8.34 -5.40 -3.93
CA ARG A 220 -9.80 -5.60 -3.94
C ARG A 220 -10.38 -5.96 -2.58
N GLY A 221 -9.56 -6.35 -1.62
CA GLY A 221 -9.97 -6.63 -0.26
C GLY A 221 -8.83 -7.18 0.59
N ILE A 222 -9.03 -7.09 1.90
CA ILE A 222 -8.14 -7.64 2.91
C ILE A 222 -8.92 -8.64 3.75
N ILE A 223 -8.39 -9.85 3.92
CA ILE A 223 -8.98 -10.91 4.71
C ILE A 223 -8.07 -11.20 5.90
N GLU A 224 -8.53 -10.85 7.10
CA GLU A 224 -7.77 -11.08 8.33
C GLU A 224 -7.67 -12.55 8.67
N LEU A 225 -6.46 -13.06 8.90
CA LEU A 225 -6.18 -14.42 9.34
C LEU A 225 -5.94 -14.51 10.86
N GLY A 226 -5.73 -13.36 11.50
CA GLY A 226 -5.50 -13.21 12.93
C GLY A 226 -4.03 -13.21 13.33
N ASP A 227 -3.78 -13.42 14.63
CA ASP A 227 -2.46 -13.28 15.29
C ASP A 227 -1.68 -14.61 15.42
N SER A 228 -2.18 -15.68 14.83
CA SER A 228 -1.50 -16.98 14.86
C SER A 228 -0.51 -17.09 13.70
N MET A 229 0.73 -17.49 14.00
CA MET A 229 1.76 -17.70 12.98
C MET A 229 1.44 -18.83 11.99
N SER A 230 0.46 -19.67 12.28
CA SER A 230 -0.01 -20.71 11.37
C SER A 230 -1.47 -21.02 11.59
N GLY A 231 -2.16 -21.40 10.52
CA GLY A 231 -3.57 -21.76 10.61
C GLY A 231 -4.15 -22.25 9.31
N SER A 232 -5.47 -22.44 9.33
CA SER A 232 -6.26 -22.77 8.15
C SER A 232 -7.65 -22.16 8.31
N MET A 233 -8.17 -21.52 7.28
CA MET A 233 -9.48 -20.87 7.30
C MET A 233 -10.14 -20.94 5.93
N GLU A 234 -11.46 -21.11 5.90
CA GLU A 234 -12.26 -20.86 4.71
C GLU A 234 -12.43 -19.35 4.52
N VAL A 235 -12.14 -18.87 3.34
CA VAL A 235 -12.19 -17.44 2.98
C VAL A 235 -13.13 -17.22 1.81
N THR A 236 -13.79 -16.07 1.80
CA THR A 236 -14.60 -15.60 0.66
C THR A 236 -13.84 -14.52 -0.06
N LEU A 237 -13.73 -14.64 -1.38
CA LEU A 237 -13.02 -13.68 -2.22
C LEU A 237 -13.94 -12.52 -2.63
N PRO A 238 -13.43 -11.29 -2.68
CA PRO A 238 -14.11 -10.21 -3.36
C PRO A 238 -14.22 -10.51 -4.87
N THR A 239 -15.05 -9.74 -5.56
CA THR A 239 -15.16 -9.83 -7.01
C THR A 239 -14.11 -8.92 -7.64
N ALA A 240 -13.44 -9.40 -8.70
CA ALA A 240 -12.64 -8.56 -9.56
C ALA A 240 -13.49 -7.43 -10.16
N TYR A 241 -12.88 -6.32 -10.52
CA TYR A 241 -13.57 -5.24 -11.24
C TYR A 241 -13.95 -5.68 -12.65
N ASP A 242 -12.94 -6.20 -13.34
CA ASP A 242 -13.16 -6.72 -14.68
C ASP A 242 -12.41 -8.02 -14.94
N GLY A 243 -12.61 -9.00 -15.42
CA GLY A 243 -11.81 -10.20 -15.61
C GLY A 243 -11.86 -11.18 -14.45
N ASP A 244 -10.79 -11.99 -14.34
CA ASP A 244 -10.64 -13.08 -13.37
C ASP A 244 -9.19 -13.26 -12.90
N ASP A 245 -8.38 -12.21 -12.99
CA ASP A 245 -6.94 -12.18 -12.70
C ASP A 245 -6.63 -11.81 -11.25
N LEU A 246 -7.46 -12.28 -10.32
CA LEU A 246 -7.20 -12.11 -8.89
C LEU A 246 -6.05 -12.99 -8.41
N GLU A 247 -5.14 -12.39 -7.70
CA GLU A 247 -4.11 -13.04 -6.90
C GLU A 247 -4.37 -12.88 -5.41
N VAL A 248 -3.85 -13.81 -4.61
CA VAL A 248 -3.93 -13.78 -3.16
C VAL A 248 -2.52 -13.75 -2.58
N HIS A 249 -2.23 -12.71 -1.81
CA HIS A 249 -0.91 -12.43 -1.25
C HIS A 249 -0.94 -12.56 0.26
N LEU A 250 -0.05 -13.36 0.83
CA LEU A 250 0.08 -13.52 2.28
C LEU A 250 0.96 -12.39 2.82
N ILE A 251 0.37 -11.56 3.66
CA ILE A 251 1.02 -10.40 4.30
C ILE A 251 1.05 -10.61 5.82
N HIS A 252 2.12 -10.15 6.43
CA HIS A 252 2.34 -10.15 7.88
C HIS A 252 2.66 -8.74 8.36
N GLU A 253 2.22 -8.42 9.57
CA GLU A 253 2.47 -7.14 10.20
C GLU A 253 2.58 -7.23 11.73
#